data_3b38d40e4bf6e2eccface30dc7494b15
#
_entry.id   3b38d40e4bf6e2eccface30dc7494b15
#
_cell.length_a   1.000
_cell.length_b   1.000
_cell.length_c   1.000
_cell.angle_alpha   90.00
_cell.angle_beta   90.00
_cell.angle_gamma   90.00
#
_symmetry.space_group_name_H-M   'P 1'
#
loop_
_entity.id
_entity.type
_entity.pdbx_description
1 polymer ?
#
loop_
_entity_poly.entity_id
_entity_poly.type
_entity_poly.pdbx_seq_one_letter_code
_entity_poly.pdbx_strand_id
1 'polypeptide(L)'
;MNMKQEYHQEFLTGERALFQGKNLKIFDTIFDDGESPLKESRDIELYGCMFKWKYPLWYAENITAKNCTWFEMGRAGVWYTRHITVEDSAIEAPKNFRRCSDVTLKNVSFPNAAETLWHCDGVSMEHVTAKGDYFAMNSQNMKVSNLTLYGNYSFDGAKNVELRDCRLLSKDAFWNSENVTVYDSFISGEYLGWNAKNLTLIGCTVESLQGMCYIENLVMKNCKLLNRDCSATCEALQSEHKRARYGIIHARKNEGIARKACIWDGGADV
;
A
#
# COMPACT_ATOMS: atom_id res chain seq x y z
N MET A 1 -16.05 -26.60 -21.92
CA MET A 1 -14.88 -25.97 -21.27
C MET A 1 -13.77 -25.92 -22.32
N ASN A 2 -13.38 -24.72 -22.77
CA ASN A 2 -12.20 -24.63 -23.63
C ASN A 2 -10.97 -24.90 -22.75
N MET A 3 -10.20 -25.93 -23.10
CA MET A 3 -8.94 -26.22 -22.40
C MET A 3 -8.01 -25.02 -22.59
N LYS A 4 -7.33 -24.59 -21.51
CA LYS A 4 -6.29 -23.57 -21.60
C LYS A 4 -5.06 -24.16 -22.28
N GLN A 5 -4.40 -23.38 -23.12
CA GLN A 5 -3.11 -23.77 -23.69
C GLN A 5 -2.05 -23.71 -22.57
N GLU A 6 -1.23 -24.73 -22.47
CA GLU A 6 -0.20 -24.85 -21.42
C GLU A 6 1.21 -24.66 -21.97
N TYR A 7 2.05 -23.99 -21.20
CA TYR A 7 3.50 -23.80 -21.42
C TYR A 7 4.22 -24.31 -20.18
N HIS A 8 5.26 -25.09 -20.35
CA HIS A 8 6.02 -25.67 -19.23
C HIS A 8 7.51 -25.52 -19.44
N GLN A 9 8.18 -24.94 -18.44
CA GLN A 9 9.64 -24.85 -18.38
C GLN A 9 10.26 -24.21 -19.65
N GLU A 10 9.57 -23.24 -20.21
CA GLU A 10 10.05 -22.52 -21.40
C GLU A 10 11.04 -21.42 -21.02
N PHE A 11 11.94 -21.15 -21.92
CA PHE A 11 12.82 -19.97 -21.87
C PHE A 11 12.45 -19.05 -23.04
N LEU A 12 11.66 -18.02 -22.73
CA LEU A 12 11.10 -17.12 -23.74
C LEU A 12 11.89 -15.82 -23.78
N THR A 13 12.40 -15.50 -24.97
CA THR A 13 13.14 -14.27 -25.25
C THR A 13 12.52 -13.54 -26.43
N GLY A 14 12.93 -12.30 -26.62
CA GLY A 14 12.43 -11.44 -27.68
C GLY A 14 11.20 -10.64 -27.27
N GLU A 15 10.97 -9.58 -27.99
CA GLU A 15 9.89 -8.65 -27.74
C GLU A 15 8.52 -9.34 -27.91
N ARG A 16 7.62 -9.16 -26.92
CA ARG A 16 6.22 -9.61 -26.99
C ARG A 16 6.04 -11.12 -27.19
N ALA A 17 6.82 -11.94 -26.53
CA ALA A 17 6.85 -13.39 -26.73
C ALA A 17 5.46 -14.07 -26.70
N LEU A 18 4.56 -13.66 -25.80
CA LEU A 18 3.17 -14.13 -25.71
C LEU A 18 2.17 -12.95 -25.75
N PHE A 19 2.44 -11.96 -26.61
CA PHE A 19 1.60 -10.79 -26.77
C PHE A 19 0.15 -11.15 -27.14
N GLN A 20 -0.81 -10.50 -26.46
CA GLN A 20 -2.24 -10.76 -26.63
C GLN A 20 -2.64 -12.24 -26.38
N GLY A 21 -1.84 -12.97 -25.61
CA GLY A 21 -2.16 -14.34 -25.21
C GLY A 21 -3.51 -14.44 -24.48
N LYS A 22 -4.25 -15.52 -24.73
CA LYS A 22 -5.58 -15.76 -24.13
C LYS A 22 -5.72 -17.17 -23.62
N ASN A 23 -6.33 -17.32 -22.44
CA ASN A 23 -6.60 -18.63 -21.86
C ASN A 23 -5.33 -19.50 -21.75
N LEU A 24 -4.26 -18.95 -21.17
CA LEU A 24 -2.99 -19.64 -21.00
C LEU A 24 -2.78 -20.09 -19.55
N LYS A 25 -2.14 -21.24 -19.39
CA LYS A 25 -1.48 -21.66 -18.15
C LYS A 25 0.01 -21.78 -18.40
N ILE A 26 0.81 -21.14 -17.60
CA ILE A 26 2.26 -21.05 -17.80
C ILE A 26 2.96 -21.46 -16.52
N PHE A 27 3.78 -22.50 -16.62
CA PHE A 27 4.48 -23.10 -15.48
C PHE A 27 5.98 -22.99 -15.64
N ASP A 28 6.67 -22.60 -14.57
CA ASP A 28 8.13 -22.61 -14.42
C ASP A 28 8.88 -22.01 -15.61
N THR A 29 8.28 -20.99 -16.22
CA THR A 29 8.75 -20.36 -17.46
C THR A 29 9.51 -19.06 -17.14
N ILE A 30 10.60 -18.84 -17.87
CA ILE A 30 11.44 -17.65 -17.74
C ILE A 30 11.17 -16.73 -18.94
N PHE A 31 10.78 -15.49 -18.62
CA PHE A 31 10.68 -14.40 -19.60
C PHE A 31 11.93 -13.51 -19.48
N ASP A 32 12.81 -13.57 -20.45
CA ASP A 32 14.10 -12.88 -20.46
C ASP A 32 14.33 -12.12 -21.77
N ASP A 33 15.21 -11.12 -21.75
CA ASP A 33 15.68 -10.32 -22.89
C ASP A 33 14.62 -10.03 -23.96
N GLY A 34 13.52 -9.41 -23.52
CA GLY A 34 12.43 -9.00 -24.40
C GLY A 34 11.34 -8.25 -23.63
N GLU A 35 10.92 -7.11 -24.16
CA GLU A 35 9.93 -6.26 -23.52
C GLU A 35 8.51 -6.78 -23.73
N SER A 36 7.65 -6.57 -22.73
CA SER A 36 6.19 -6.74 -22.87
C SER A 36 5.72 -8.15 -23.25
N PRO A 37 6.26 -9.23 -22.64
CA PRO A 37 5.96 -10.59 -23.09
C PRO A 37 4.48 -10.95 -23.05
N LEU A 38 3.74 -10.46 -22.04
CA LEU A 38 2.30 -10.74 -21.85
C LEU A 38 1.45 -9.46 -21.94
N LYS A 39 1.91 -8.48 -22.69
CA LYS A 39 1.12 -7.25 -22.89
C LYS A 39 -0.21 -7.56 -23.59
N GLU A 40 -1.29 -6.92 -23.13
CA GLU A 40 -2.66 -7.08 -23.65
C GLU A 40 -3.21 -8.51 -23.57
N SER A 41 -2.62 -9.36 -22.72
CA SER A 41 -3.09 -10.74 -22.53
C SER A 41 -4.31 -10.81 -21.58
N ARG A 42 -5.04 -11.93 -21.66
CA ARG A 42 -6.25 -12.14 -20.86
C ARG A 42 -6.38 -13.58 -20.38
N ASP A 43 -6.94 -13.75 -19.19
CA ASP A 43 -7.23 -15.07 -18.59
C ASP A 43 -5.97 -15.92 -18.47
N ILE A 44 -4.91 -15.37 -17.85
CA ILE A 44 -3.60 -15.99 -17.72
C ILE A 44 -3.39 -16.51 -16.30
N GLU A 45 -2.94 -17.72 -16.19
CA GLU A 45 -2.45 -18.31 -14.93
C GLU A 45 -0.94 -18.54 -15.03
N LEU A 46 -0.19 -18.03 -14.05
CA LEU A 46 1.28 -18.06 -13.97
C LEU A 46 1.69 -18.79 -12.70
N TYR A 47 2.48 -19.84 -12.81
CA TYR A 47 2.97 -20.62 -11.69
C TYR A 47 4.50 -20.78 -11.77
N GLY A 48 5.23 -20.35 -10.76
CA GLY A 48 6.68 -20.46 -10.73
C GLY A 48 7.43 -19.66 -11.81
N CYS A 49 6.76 -18.68 -12.41
CA CYS A 49 7.33 -17.92 -13.53
C CYS A 49 8.31 -16.84 -13.07
N MET A 50 9.27 -16.52 -13.94
CA MET A 50 10.30 -15.52 -13.70
C MET A 50 10.27 -14.44 -14.76
N PHE A 51 10.13 -13.17 -14.35
CA PHE A 51 10.16 -12.00 -15.22
C PHE A 51 11.46 -11.25 -15.03
N LYS A 52 12.35 -11.34 -15.98
CA LYS A 52 13.68 -10.73 -15.91
C LYS A 52 13.80 -9.42 -16.72
N TRP A 53 12.82 -9.08 -17.53
CA TRP A 53 12.87 -7.88 -18.37
C TRP A 53 11.58 -7.06 -18.30
N LYS A 54 11.58 -5.85 -18.84
CA LYS A 54 10.61 -4.77 -18.64
C LYS A 54 9.19 -5.07 -19.14
N TYR A 55 8.24 -4.47 -18.47
CA TYR A 55 6.82 -4.32 -18.87
C TYR A 55 6.02 -5.61 -19.03
N PRO A 56 6.21 -6.63 -18.18
CA PRO A 56 5.64 -7.96 -18.42
C PRO A 56 4.13 -7.99 -18.65
N LEU A 57 3.36 -7.24 -17.87
CA LEU A 57 1.89 -7.35 -17.82
C LEU A 57 1.24 -5.95 -18.00
N TRP A 58 1.47 -5.34 -19.14
CA TRP A 58 0.80 -4.08 -19.47
C TRP A 58 -0.53 -4.32 -20.16
N TYR A 59 -1.59 -3.62 -19.72
CA TYR A 59 -2.94 -3.73 -20.27
C TYR A 59 -3.51 -5.16 -20.23
N ALA A 60 -3.06 -5.98 -19.29
CA ALA A 60 -3.53 -7.33 -19.13
C ALA A 60 -4.84 -7.39 -18.30
N GLU A 61 -5.55 -8.50 -18.36
CA GLU A 61 -6.83 -8.68 -17.67
C GLU A 61 -7.00 -10.12 -17.19
N ASN A 62 -7.55 -10.31 -15.98
CA ASN A 62 -7.77 -11.60 -15.34
C ASN A 62 -6.47 -12.42 -15.22
N ILE A 63 -5.57 -11.95 -14.40
CA ILE A 63 -4.25 -12.55 -14.20
C ILE A 63 -4.19 -13.20 -12.80
N THR A 64 -3.75 -14.43 -12.74
CA THR A 64 -3.34 -15.09 -11.50
C THR A 64 -1.87 -15.45 -11.58
N ALA A 65 -1.07 -15.00 -10.62
CA ALA A 65 0.35 -15.29 -10.52
C ALA A 65 0.67 -15.88 -9.15
N LYS A 66 1.27 -17.06 -9.11
CA LYS A 66 1.63 -17.74 -7.87
C LYS A 66 3.05 -18.28 -7.92
N ASN A 67 3.79 -18.10 -6.82
CA ASN A 67 5.21 -18.48 -6.70
C ASN A 67 6.07 -17.85 -7.81
N CYS A 68 5.76 -16.64 -8.22
CA CYS A 68 6.45 -15.95 -9.30
C CYS A 68 7.49 -14.94 -8.78
N THR A 69 8.48 -14.61 -9.61
CA THR A 69 9.50 -13.61 -9.30
C THR A 69 9.60 -12.57 -10.41
N TRP A 70 9.48 -11.29 -10.03
CA TRP A 70 9.83 -10.14 -10.88
C TRP A 70 11.20 -9.64 -10.45
N PHE A 71 12.23 -9.93 -11.21
CA PHE A 71 13.58 -9.44 -10.93
C PHE A 71 13.69 -7.93 -11.18
N GLU A 72 14.76 -7.30 -10.74
CA GLU A 72 14.93 -5.85 -10.77
C GLU A 72 14.63 -5.21 -12.13
N MET A 73 15.05 -5.83 -13.22
CA MET A 73 14.78 -5.35 -14.57
C MET A 73 13.38 -5.66 -15.10
N GLY A 74 12.57 -6.45 -14.37
CA GLY A 74 11.11 -6.59 -14.60
C GLY A 74 10.30 -5.36 -14.20
N ARG A 75 10.94 -4.20 -14.15
CA ARG A 75 10.41 -2.92 -13.69
C ARG A 75 9.26 -2.40 -14.55
N ALA A 76 8.44 -1.57 -13.95
CA ALA A 76 7.19 -1.11 -14.53
C ALA A 76 6.35 -2.30 -15.02
N GLY A 77 6.36 -3.37 -14.23
CA GLY A 77 5.94 -4.70 -14.66
C GLY A 77 4.45 -4.83 -14.91
N VAL A 78 3.64 -4.18 -14.08
CA VAL A 78 2.18 -4.34 -14.10
C VAL A 78 1.55 -2.94 -14.19
N TRP A 79 1.22 -2.50 -15.41
CA TRP A 79 0.60 -1.20 -15.64
C TRP A 79 -0.72 -1.33 -16.42
N TYR A 80 -1.73 -0.60 -16.00
CA TYR A 80 -3.06 -0.58 -16.62
C TYR A 80 -3.74 -1.96 -16.68
N THR A 81 -3.39 -2.84 -15.73
CA THR A 81 -3.89 -4.21 -15.65
C THR A 81 -5.10 -4.26 -14.73
N ARG A 82 -6.07 -5.09 -15.06
CA ARG A 82 -7.31 -5.26 -14.30
C ARG A 82 -7.48 -6.70 -13.82
N HIS A 83 -8.04 -6.86 -12.62
CA HIS A 83 -8.31 -8.16 -12.01
C HIS A 83 -7.04 -9.02 -11.93
N ILE A 84 -6.08 -8.59 -11.13
CA ILE A 84 -4.83 -9.35 -10.93
C ILE A 84 -4.72 -9.84 -9.49
N THR A 85 -4.43 -11.12 -9.35
CA THR A 85 -4.07 -11.75 -8.07
C THR A 85 -2.62 -12.23 -8.12
N VAL A 86 -1.83 -11.83 -7.12
CA VAL A 86 -0.45 -12.30 -6.94
C VAL A 86 -0.33 -12.91 -5.56
N GLU A 87 0.12 -14.16 -5.50
CA GLU A 87 0.28 -14.92 -4.27
C GLU A 87 1.69 -15.51 -4.15
N ASP A 88 2.19 -15.63 -2.91
CA ASP A 88 3.44 -16.32 -2.56
C ASP A 88 4.63 -15.94 -3.46
N SER A 89 4.78 -14.64 -3.74
CA SER A 89 5.65 -14.15 -4.82
C SER A 89 6.60 -13.05 -4.35
N ALA A 90 7.69 -12.85 -5.09
CA ALA A 90 8.65 -11.79 -4.88
C ALA A 90 8.68 -10.80 -6.06
N ILE A 91 8.61 -9.50 -5.75
CA ILE A 91 8.66 -8.45 -6.75
C ILE A 91 9.81 -7.51 -6.38
N GLU A 92 10.99 -7.79 -6.92
CA GLU A 92 12.21 -7.00 -6.68
C GLU A 92 12.22 -5.70 -7.52
N ALA A 93 11.47 -5.72 -8.60
CA ALA A 93 11.40 -4.62 -9.54
C ALA A 93 10.61 -3.43 -9.00
N PRO A 94 11.11 -2.20 -9.11
CA PRO A 94 10.37 -0.99 -8.74
C PRO A 94 9.29 -0.63 -9.75
N LYS A 95 8.43 0.33 -9.37
CA LYS A 95 7.40 0.96 -10.22
C LYS A 95 6.37 -0.04 -10.73
N ASN A 96 6.03 -1.02 -9.90
CA ASN A 96 4.99 -1.99 -10.22
C ASN A 96 3.58 -1.49 -9.84
N PHE A 97 2.55 -2.04 -10.48
CA PHE A 97 1.14 -1.71 -10.26
C PHE A 97 0.85 -0.21 -10.40
N ARG A 98 0.79 0.27 -11.63
CA ARG A 98 0.38 1.64 -11.90
C ARG A 98 -0.92 1.68 -12.68
N ARG A 99 -1.91 2.45 -12.18
CA ARG A 99 -3.24 2.57 -12.77
C ARG A 99 -3.92 1.21 -13.01
N CYS A 100 -3.72 0.31 -12.06
CA CYS A 100 -4.37 -0.99 -12.05
C CYS A 100 -5.68 -0.94 -11.27
N SER A 101 -6.59 -1.87 -11.56
CA SER A 101 -7.81 -2.04 -10.79
C SER A 101 -7.99 -3.49 -10.34
N ASP A 102 -8.63 -3.67 -9.18
CA ASP A 102 -8.89 -4.98 -8.57
C ASP A 102 -7.61 -5.80 -8.42
N VAL A 103 -6.70 -5.28 -7.60
CA VAL A 103 -5.40 -5.89 -7.30
C VAL A 103 -5.48 -6.64 -5.98
N THR A 104 -5.17 -7.92 -5.98
CA THR A 104 -5.05 -8.74 -4.77
C THR A 104 -3.61 -9.23 -4.60
N LEU A 105 -3.02 -8.96 -3.43
CA LEU A 105 -1.67 -9.36 -3.07
C LEU A 105 -1.69 -10.16 -1.77
N LYS A 106 -1.21 -11.42 -1.79
CA LYS A 106 -1.12 -12.29 -0.61
C LYS A 106 0.27 -12.90 -0.49
N ASN A 107 0.88 -12.78 0.69
CA ASN A 107 2.24 -13.27 0.92
C ASN A 107 3.23 -12.75 -0.12
N VAL A 108 3.23 -11.45 -0.38
CA VAL A 108 4.10 -10.83 -1.40
C VAL A 108 5.18 -10.00 -0.76
N SER A 109 6.40 -10.16 -1.24
CA SER A 109 7.57 -9.38 -0.84
C SER A 109 7.97 -8.39 -1.93
N PHE A 110 8.16 -7.12 -1.53
CA PHE A 110 8.68 -6.04 -2.37
C PHE A 110 9.98 -5.48 -1.77
N PRO A 111 11.13 -6.09 -2.04
CA PRO A 111 12.41 -5.56 -1.55
C PRO A 111 12.74 -4.15 -2.06
N ASN A 112 12.21 -3.79 -3.24
CA ASN A 112 12.25 -2.44 -3.81
C ASN A 112 10.86 -2.01 -4.27
N ALA A 113 10.08 -1.48 -3.35
CA ALA A 113 8.71 -1.02 -3.58
C ALA A 113 8.61 0.44 -4.06
N ALA A 114 9.71 1.05 -4.49
CA ALA A 114 9.71 2.44 -4.93
C ALA A 114 8.66 2.69 -6.01
N GLU A 115 7.80 3.70 -5.80
CA GLU A 115 6.72 4.07 -6.71
C GLU A 115 5.78 2.91 -7.09
N THR A 116 5.50 2.02 -6.15
CA THR A 116 4.63 0.86 -6.35
C THR A 116 3.19 1.16 -5.91
N LEU A 117 2.20 0.60 -6.60
CA LEU A 117 0.77 0.82 -6.40
C LEU A 117 0.35 2.30 -6.57
N TRP A 118 0.72 2.92 -7.67
CA TRP A 118 0.35 4.30 -7.97
C TRP A 118 -0.96 4.41 -8.77
N HIS A 119 -1.88 5.25 -8.27
CA HIS A 119 -3.19 5.48 -8.91
C HIS A 119 -3.98 4.19 -9.15
N CYS A 120 -3.88 3.22 -8.25
CA CYS A 120 -4.65 1.98 -8.31
C CYS A 120 -6.02 2.13 -7.63
N ASP A 121 -6.98 1.33 -8.06
CA ASP A 121 -8.33 1.32 -7.52
C ASP A 121 -8.75 -0.10 -7.14
N GLY A 122 -9.26 -0.30 -5.93
CA GLY A 122 -9.65 -1.63 -5.46
C GLY A 122 -8.43 -2.50 -5.16
N VAL A 123 -7.71 -2.23 -4.07
CA VAL A 123 -6.50 -3.00 -3.70
C VAL A 123 -6.75 -3.76 -2.41
N SER A 124 -6.53 -5.07 -2.44
CA SER A 124 -6.53 -5.93 -1.26
C SER A 124 -5.13 -6.48 -0.99
N MET A 125 -4.62 -6.29 0.23
CA MET A 125 -3.31 -6.80 0.63
C MET A 125 -3.41 -7.60 1.93
N GLU A 126 -2.73 -8.75 1.95
CA GLU A 126 -2.60 -9.58 3.13
C GLU A 126 -1.19 -10.18 3.22
N HIS A 127 -0.54 -10.04 4.40
CA HIS A 127 0.83 -10.52 4.64
C HIS A 127 1.84 -10.01 3.60
N VAL A 128 1.93 -8.69 3.45
CA VAL A 128 2.83 -8.05 2.49
C VAL A 128 3.99 -7.37 3.22
N THR A 129 5.19 -7.53 2.69
CA THR A 129 6.37 -6.75 3.11
C THR A 129 6.85 -5.85 1.98
N ALA A 130 7.10 -4.58 2.28
CA ALA A 130 7.50 -3.61 1.27
C ALA A 130 8.57 -2.65 1.80
N LYS A 131 9.54 -2.33 0.95
CA LYS A 131 10.57 -1.34 1.23
C LYS A 131 10.74 -0.40 0.03
N GLY A 132 10.39 0.86 0.20
CA GLY A 132 10.52 1.87 -0.87
C GLY A 132 9.61 3.07 -0.65
N ASP A 133 9.97 4.18 -1.26
CA ASP A 133 9.26 5.45 -1.13
C ASP A 133 8.04 5.52 -2.07
N TYR A 134 7.08 6.35 -1.71
CA TYR A 134 5.85 6.60 -2.46
C TYR A 134 4.99 5.35 -2.73
N PHE A 135 4.94 4.43 -1.77
CA PHE A 135 4.08 3.25 -1.84
C PHE A 135 2.61 3.63 -1.74
N ALA A 136 1.78 3.13 -2.65
CA ALA A 136 0.33 3.34 -2.74
C ALA A 136 -0.11 4.80 -2.96
N MET A 137 0.74 5.63 -3.55
CA MET A 137 0.44 7.04 -3.81
C MET A 137 -0.78 7.22 -4.72
N ASN A 138 -1.71 8.08 -4.31
CA ASN A 138 -2.96 8.39 -5.03
C ASN A 138 -3.83 7.17 -5.37
N SER A 139 -3.71 6.08 -4.63
CA SER A 139 -4.54 4.89 -4.80
C SER A 139 -5.79 4.97 -3.92
N GLN A 140 -6.81 4.21 -4.26
CA GLN A 140 -8.09 4.29 -3.56
C GLN A 140 -8.75 2.92 -3.36
N ASN A 141 -9.74 2.90 -2.44
CA ASN A 141 -10.55 1.72 -2.12
C ASN A 141 -9.67 0.53 -1.73
N MET A 142 -8.86 0.73 -0.68
CA MET A 142 -7.86 -0.23 -0.27
C MET A 142 -8.23 -0.92 1.04
N LYS A 143 -8.03 -2.24 1.11
CA LYS A 143 -8.10 -3.06 2.32
C LYS A 143 -6.76 -3.74 2.55
N VAL A 144 -6.14 -3.47 3.67
CA VAL A 144 -4.76 -3.89 3.95
C VAL A 144 -4.69 -4.55 5.31
N SER A 145 -4.15 -5.75 5.37
CA SER A 145 -3.87 -6.44 6.62
C SER A 145 -2.46 -7.01 6.65
N ASN A 146 -1.83 -6.97 7.84
CA ASN A 146 -0.50 -7.53 8.06
C ASN A 146 0.57 -6.99 7.07
N LEU A 147 0.55 -5.68 6.83
CA LEU A 147 1.57 -5.00 6.02
C LEU A 147 2.73 -4.55 6.90
N THR A 148 3.95 -4.91 6.52
CA THR A 148 5.17 -4.28 7.04
C THR A 148 5.79 -3.40 5.95
N LEU A 149 5.83 -2.09 6.19
CA LEU A 149 6.29 -1.11 5.21
C LEU A 149 7.41 -0.24 5.76
N TYR A 150 8.47 -0.10 4.98
CA TYR A 150 9.60 0.80 5.22
C TYR A 150 9.76 1.75 4.03
N GLY A 151 9.56 3.05 4.23
CA GLY A 151 9.73 4.03 3.16
C GLY A 151 8.94 5.31 3.41
N ASN A 152 9.29 6.37 2.69
CA ASN A 152 8.68 7.69 2.86
C ASN A 152 7.45 7.86 1.97
N TYR A 153 6.59 8.83 2.32
CA TYR A 153 5.39 9.21 1.54
C TYR A 153 4.45 8.04 1.23
N SER A 154 4.32 7.10 2.17
CA SER A 154 3.40 5.99 2.01
C SER A 154 1.94 6.46 2.08
N PHE A 155 1.12 5.98 1.17
CA PHE A 155 -0.31 6.34 1.04
C PHE A 155 -0.56 7.85 0.83
N ASP A 156 0.41 8.60 0.30
CA ASP A 156 0.22 10.03 -0.03
C ASP A 156 -0.91 10.19 -1.06
N GLY A 157 -1.90 11.03 -0.74
CA GLY A 157 -3.08 11.25 -1.57
C GLY A 157 -4.02 10.05 -1.70
N ALA A 158 -3.82 8.99 -0.93
CA ALA A 158 -4.67 7.81 -0.98
C ALA A 158 -6.06 8.09 -0.39
N LYS A 159 -7.11 7.37 -0.89
CA LYS A 159 -8.49 7.56 -0.45
C LYS A 159 -9.20 6.26 -0.12
N ASN A 160 -10.08 6.31 0.89
CA ASN A 160 -10.88 5.17 1.31
C ASN A 160 -10.00 3.96 1.64
N VAL A 161 -9.13 4.09 2.62
CA VAL A 161 -8.13 3.08 2.99
C VAL A 161 -8.44 2.53 4.38
N GLU A 162 -8.51 1.21 4.49
CA GLU A 162 -8.57 0.50 5.75
C GLU A 162 -7.31 -0.34 5.94
N LEU A 163 -6.61 -0.14 7.09
CA LEU A 163 -5.44 -0.93 7.47
C LEU A 163 -5.69 -1.63 8.80
N ARG A 164 -5.23 -2.88 8.93
CA ARG A 164 -5.28 -3.66 10.18
C ARG A 164 -3.97 -4.42 10.43
N ASP A 165 -3.55 -4.45 11.68
CA ASP A 165 -2.38 -5.23 12.12
C ASP A 165 -1.11 -4.91 11.29
N CYS A 166 -0.91 -3.62 10.98
CA CYS A 166 0.16 -3.14 10.12
C CYS A 166 1.32 -2.55 10.92
N ARG A 167 2.50 -2.59 10.33
CA ARG A 167 3.70 -1.91 10.82
C ARG A 167 4.21 -0.94 9.75
N LEU A 168 4.01 0.34 9.97
CA LEU A 168 4.41 1.39 9.05
C LEU A 168 5.58 2.19 9.64
N LEU A 169 6.72 2.14 8.98
CA LEU A 169 7.88 2.96 9.27
C LEU A 169 8.08 3.91 8.09
N SER A 170 7.37 5.03 8.14
CA SER A 170 7.25 5.96 7.03
C SER A 170 7.31 7.40 7.53
N LYS A 171 8.30 8.15 7.07
CA LYS A 171 8.51 9.54 7.50
C LYS A 171 7.24 10.38 7.34
N ASP A 172 6.53 10.25 6.24
CA ASP A 172 5.42 11.09 5.81
C ASP A 172 4.19 10.24 5.44
N ALA A 173 3.77 9.32 6.32
CA ALA A 173 2.62 8.47 6.06
C ALA A 173 1.31 9.28 6.00
N PHE A 174 0.44 8.93 5.05
CA PHE A 174 -0.91 9.48 4.88
C PHE A 174 -0.98 10.98 4.56
N TRP A 175 0.05 11.57 3.96
CA TRP A 175 -0.03 12.94 3.47
C TRP A 175 -1.18 13.09 2.47
N ASN A 176 -1.91 14.20 2.54
CA ASN A 176 -3.03 14.51 1.64
C ASN A 176 -4.08 13.40 1.48
N SER A 177 -4.08 12.41 2.35
CA SER A 177 -5.02 11.27 2.27
C SER A 177 -6.42 11.66 2.71
N GLU A 178 -7.42 10.86 2.32
CA GLU A 178 -8.82 11.10 2.64
C GLU A 178 -9.52 9.79 3.03
N ASN A 179 -10.31 9.81 4.13
CA ASN A 179 -11.05 8.65 4.62
C ASN A 179 -10.15 7.44 4.90
N VAL A 180 -9.17 7.61 5.78
CA VAL A 180 -8.26 6.54 6.19
C VAL A 180 -8.62 6.06 7.59
N THR A 181 -8.76 4.76 7.77
CA THR A 181 -8.95 4.13 9.07
C THR A 181 -7.87 3.08 9.30
N VAL A 182 -7.19 3.18 10.44
CA VAL A 182 -6.11 2.27 10.83
C VAL A 182 -6.47 1.61 12.16
N TYR A 183 -6.38 0.29 12.23
CA TYR A 183 -6.66 -0.51 13.42
C TYR A 183 -5.40 -1.24 13.88
N ASP A 184 -5.22 -1.33 15.19
CA ASP A 184 -4.30 -2.23 15.89
C ASP A 184 -2.88 -2.28 15.28
N SER A 185 -2.38 -1.10 14.88
CA SER A 185 -1.17 -0.96 14.08
C SER A 185 -0.10 -0.14 14.79
N PHE A 186 1.14 -0.35 14.40
CA PHE A 186 2.28 0.48 14.79
C PHE A 186 2.64 1.43 13.62
N ILE A 187 2.69 2.73 13.91
CA ILE A 187 3.02 3.76 12.94
C ILE A 187 4.14 4.62 13.51
N SER A 188 5.27 4.69 12.82
CA SER A 188 6.40 5.55 13.21
C SER A 188 6.84 6.41 12.04
N GLY A 189 6.96 7.71 12.27
CA GLY A 189 7.39 8.68 11.26
C GLY A 189 7.48 10.11 11.79
N GLU A 190 7.92 11.03 10.94
CA GLU A 190 8.10 12.42 11.33
C GLU A 190 6.82 13.25 11.17
N TYR A 191 6.17 13.18 10.00
CA TYR A 191 5.03 14.03 9.61
C TYR A 191 3.77 13.21 9.30
N LEU A 192 3.32 12.44 10.25
CA LEU A 192 2.14 11.58 10.08
C LEU A 192 0.87 12.39 9.75
N GLY A 193 0.18 12.03 8.68
CA GLY A 193 -1.15 12.53 8.34
C GLY A 193 -1.22 14.00 7.95
N TRP A 194 -0.12 14.60 7.54
CA TRP A 194 -0.10 16.01 7.14
C TRP A 194 -1.15 16.32 6.08
N ASN A 195 -2.00 17.30 6.34
CA ASN A 195 -3.09 17.73 5.45
C ASN A 195 -4.10 16.62 5.07
N ALA A 196 -4.20 15.58 5.90
CA ALA A 196 -5.19 14.51 5.68
C ALA A 196 -6.61 14.95 6.07
N LYS A 197 -7.61 14.25 5.53
CA LYS A 197 -9.02 14.42 5.89
C LYS A 197 -9.61 13.11 6.37
N ASN A 198 -10.39 13.17 7.47
CA ASN A 198 -11.05 12.02 8.05
C ASN A 198 -10.05 10.87 8.34
N LEU A 199 -9.01 11.15 9.13
CA LEU A 199 -8.06 10.14 9.61
C LEU A 199 -8.54 9.55 10.94
N THR A 200 -8.74 8.24 10.99
CA THR A 200 -9.17 7.52 12.19
C THR A 200 -8.13 6.47 12.57
N LEU A 201 -7.66 6.52 13.81
CA LEU A 201 -6.71 5.57 14.39
C LEU A 201 -7.37 4.88 15.60
N ILE A 202 -7.42 3.56 15.62
CA ILE A 202 -8.05 2.77 16.68
C ILE A 202 -7.08 1.68 17.16
N GLY A 203 -6.80 1.63 18.45
CA GLY A 203 -5.89 0.64 19.04
C GLY A 203 -4.43 0.79 18.60
N CYS A 204 -4.07 1.90 17.98
CA CYS A 204 -2.75 2.08 17.37
C CYS A 204 -1.69 2.55 18.37
N THR A 205 -0.45 2.12 18.15
CA THR A 205 0.72 2.76 18.77
C THR A 205 1.38 3.68 17.73
N VAL A 206 1.47 4.96 18.06
CA VAL A 206 1.95 6.01 17.16
C VAL A 206 3.18 6.69 17.73
N GLU A 207 4.22 6.76 16.95
CA GLU A 207 5.44 7.53 17.21
C GLU A 207 5.61 8.57 16.09
N SER A 208 5.50 9.86 16.43
CA SER A 208 5.65 10.92 15.44
C SER A 208 6.22 12.19 16.06
N LEU A 209 7.15 12.84 15.38
CA LEU A 209 7.80 14.07 15.84
C LEU A 209 6.94 15.30 15.59
N GLN A 210 6.40 15.43 14.38
CA GLN A 210 5.58 16.58 13.93
C GLN A 210 4.33 16.08 13.21
N GLY A 211 3.71 15.05 13.74
CA GLY A 211 2.53 14.45 13.15
C GLY A 211 1.26 15.28 13.32
N MET A 212 0.26 14.94 12.55
CA MET A 212 -1.13 15.39 12.68
C MET A 212 -1.35 16.89 12.41
N CYS A 213 -0.44 17.55 11.67
CA CYS A 213 -0.61 18.92 11.28
C CYS A 213 -1.61 19.05 10.13
N TYR A 214 -2.47 20.07 10.22
CA TYR A 214 -3.48 20.40 9.20
C TYR A 214 -4.49 19.29 8.90
N ILE A 215 -4.68 18.32 9.80
CA ILE A 215 -5.69 17.29 9.62
C ILE A 215 -7.07 17.88 9.84
N GLU A 216 -7.98 17.54 8.94
CA GLU A 216 -9.41 17.77 9.08
C GLU A 216 -10.09 16.49 9.57
N ASN A 217 -10.75 16.53 10.74
CA ASN A 217 -11.39 15.38 11.39
C ASN A 217 -10.43 14.23 11.73
N LEU A 218 -9.60 14.42 12.75
CA LEU A 218 -8.80 13.37 13.36
C LEU A 218 -9.60 12.68 14.48
N VAL A 219 -9.66 11.35 14.44
CA VAL A 219 -10.18 10.52 15.52
C VAL A 219 -9.09 9.55 15.99
N MET A 220 -8.79 9.54 17.28
CA MET A 220 -7.91 8.55 17.90
C MET A 220 -8.63 7.89 19.05
N LYS A 221 -8.77 6.57 19.03
CA LYS A 221 -9.44 5.79 20.07
C LYS A 221 -8.55 4.65 20.55
N ASN A 222 -8.35 4.56 21.88
CA ASN A 222 -7.52 3.54 22.50
C ASN A 222 -6.08 3.50 21.92
N CYS A 223 -5.53 4.66 21.57
CA CYS A 223 -4.20 4.77 20.99
C CYS A 223 -3.14 5.10 22.02
N LYS A 224 -1.93 4.59 21.80
CA LYS A 224 -0.73 4.94 22.57
C LYS A 224 0.16 5.86 21.74
N LEU A 225 0.42 7.07 22.25
CA LEU A 225 1.37 7.99 21.64
C LEU A 225 2.74 7.83 22.30
N LEU A 226 3.75 7.50 21.50
CA LEU A 226 5.14 7.42 21.90
C LEU A 226 5.84 8.69 21.46
N ASN A 227 5.64 9.79 22.19
CA ASN A 227 6.17 11.06 21.73
C ASN A 227 7.32 11.55 22.60
N ARG A 228 8.34 12.08 21.99
CA ARG A 228 9.46 12.68 22.70
C ARG A 228 9.49 14.20 22.64
N ASP A 229 9.07 14.81 21.53
CA ASP A 229 9.00 16.28 21.42
C ASP A 229 8.07 16.71 20.28
N CYS A 230 6.83 17.06 20.59
CA CYS A 230 5.97 17.74 19.63
C CYS A 230 6.23 19.26 19.64
N SER A 231 6.48 19.85 18.49
CA SER A 231 6.55 21.28 18.35
C SER A 231 5.19 21.97 18.55
N ALA A 232 5.19 23.27 18.70
CA ALA A 232 4.12 24.15 19.22
C ALA A 232 2.68 23.96 18.69
N THR A 233 2.47 23.28 17.57
CA THR A 233 1.14 22.95 17.04
C THR A 233 0.44 21.79 17.75
N CYS A 234 1.20 21.00 18.51
CA CYS A 234 0.71 19.93 19.36
C CYS A 234 0.57 20.30 20.84
N GLU A 235 0.86 21.55 21.24
CA GLU A 235 0.83 21.97 22.66
C GLU A 235 -0.49 21.66 23.37
N ALA A 236 -1.61 21.68 22.65
CA ALA A 236 -2.89 21.34 23.26
C ALA A 236 -3.12 19.84 23.42
N LEU A 237 -2.59 19.04 22.55
CA LEU A 237 -2.57 17.58 22.74
C LEU A 237 -1.64 17.21 23.88
N GLN A 238 -0.52 17.96 24.07
CA GLN A 238 0.47 17.70 25.13
C GLN A 238 0.01 18.07 26.54
N SER A 239 -0.73 19.15 26.69
CA SER A 239 -1.20 19.57 28.03
C SER A 239 -2.20 18.59 28.64
N GLU A 240 -2.97 17.90 27.81
CA GLU A 240 -3.91 16.87 28.25
C GLU A 240 -3.28 15.46 28.28
N HIS A 241 -2.29 15.18 27.43
CA HIS A 241 -1.64 13.87 27.33
C HIS A 241 -0.74 13.48 28.50
N LYS A 242 -0.27 14.42 29.28
CA LYS A 242 0.46 14.08 30.55
C LYS A 242 -0.42 13.31 31.55
N ARG A 243 -1.74 13.27 31.32
CA ARG A 243 -2.70 12.59 32.18
C ARG A 243 -3.43 11.40 31.59
N ALA A 244 -3.44 11.23 30.27
CA ALA A 244 -4.21 10.15 29.64
C ALA A 244 -3.32 9.17 28.87
N ARG A 245 -3.22 7.94 29.36
CA ARG A 245 -2.60 6.82 28.63
C ARG A 245 -3.54 6.20 27.60
N TYR A 246 -4.84 6.45 27.70
CA TYR A 246 -5.90 5.93 26.82
C TYR A 246 -7.06 6.94 26.75
N GLY A 247 -7.61 7.20 25.57
CA GLY A 247 -8.74 8.11 25.38
C GLY A 247 -9.15 8.26 23.93
N ILE A 248 -10.24 8.99 23.69
CA ILE A 248 -10.68 9.37 22.35
C ILE A 248 -10.27 10.83 22.11
N ILE A 249 -9.55 11.08 21.03
CA ILE A 249 -9.19 12.43 20.59
C ILE A 249 -9.95 12.74 19.31
N HIS A 250 -10.68 13.85 19.32
CA HIS A 250 -11.35 14.40 18.15
C HIS A 250 -10.76 15.79 17.86
N ALA A 251 -10.25 16.02 16.66
CA ALA A 251 -9.80 17.33 16.22
C ALA A 251 -10.53 17.76 14.94
N ARG A 252 -11.07 18.98 14.94
CA ARG A 252 -11.72 19.60 13.78
C ARG A 252 -10.97 20.85 13.35
N LYS A 253 -10.92 21.10 12.03
CA LYS A 253 -10.34 22.29 11.44
C LYS A 253 -11.32 23.47 11.58
N ASN A 254 -10.88 24.59 12.15
CA ASN A 254 -11.54 25.88 12.00
C ASN A 254 -10.67 26.79 11.15
N GLU A 255 -11.31 27.65 10.34
CA GLU A 255 -10.71 28.50 9.32
C GLU A 255 -9.47 29.26 9.80
N GLY A 256 -8.35 29.08 9.10
CA GLY A 256 -7.16 29.92 9.12
C GLY A 256 -6.08 29.61 10.14
N ILE A 257 -6.36 28.94 11.24
CA ILE A 257 -5.41 28.39 12.22
C ILE A 257 -6.11 27.21 12.86
N ALA A 258 -5.45 26.07 12.97
CA ALA A 258 -5.99 24.93 13.69
C ALA A 258 -6.27 25.32 15.15
N ARG A 259 -7.40 25.95 15.40
CA ARG A 259 -7.92 26.19 16.74
C ARG A 259 -8.72 24.95 17.16
N LYS A 260 -8.19 24.31 18.10
CA LYS A 260 -8.59 23.17 18.85
C LYS A 260 -10.04 23.15 19.31
N ALA A 261 -10.73 22.05 18.99
CA ALA A 261 -11.59 21.42 19.95
C ALA A 261 -11.15 19.97 20.03
N CYS A 262 -10.20 19.66 20.89
CA CYS A 262 -10.02 18.29 21.35
C CYS A 262 -11.12 18.02 22.36
N ILE A 263 -12.12 17.24 21.99
CA ILE A 263 -13.11 16.74 22.96
C ILE A 263 -12.58 15.38 23.41
N TRP A 264 -12.21 15.30 24.66
CA TRP A 264 -11.82 14.07 25.31
C TRP A 264 -13.04 13.53 26.06
N ASP A 265 -13.58 12.40 25.65
CA ASP A 265 -14.54 11.64 26.43
C ASP A 265 -13.76 10.71 27.36
N GLY A 266 -13.60 11.15 28.58
CA GLY A 266 -13.01 10.35 29.63
C GLY A 266 -13.87 9.12 29.89
N GLY A 267 -13.38 7.95 29.49
CA GLY A 267 -13.88 6.69 30.00
C GLY A 267 -13.53 6.62 31.49
N ALA A 268 -14.54 6.43 32.31
CA ALA A 268 -14.40 6.27 33.75
C ALA A 268 -13.45 5.12 34.10
N ASP A 269 -12.68 5.34 35.14
CA ASP A 269 -11.83 4.36 35.83
C ASP A 269 -12.56 3.03 36.05
N VAL A 270 -11.95 1.94 35.65
CA VAL A 270 -12.02 0.66 36.32
C VAL A 270 -10.60 0.09 36.39
#